data_57ec0e37bdea57754b73bafd08c7c638
#
_entry.id   57ec0e37bdea57754b73bafd08c7c638
#
_cell.length_a   1.000
_cell.length_b   1.000
_cell.length_c   1.000
_cell.angle_alpha   90.00
_cell.angle_beta   90.00
_cell.angle_gamma   90.00
#
_symmetry.space_group_name_H-M   'P 1'
#
loop_
_entity.id
_entity.type
_entity.pdbx_description
1 polymer ?
#
loop_
_entity_poly.entity_id
_entity_poly.type
_entity_poly.pdbx_seq_one_letter_code
_entity_poly.pdbx_strand_id
1 'polypeptide(L)'
;MTFRVVLDTNLVVSSLLFTAGRLSWIRQAWGRREFLPLVSSATSRELIRVLAYPKFRLDPADIEALLADYLPFAETVEVSVDAGVLPSPPDPDDRMFLALAVAGKAVVIVTGDERLAQTPGPAGVEIASPERFREMLRSLPSSG
;
A
#
# COMPACT_ATOMS: atom_id res chain seq x y z
N MET A 1 -19.60 1.92 1.55
CA MET A 1 -18.57 2.36 0.61
C MET A 1 -17.21 1.87 1.08
N THR A 2 -16.46 1.30 0.16
CA THR A 2 -15.15 0.72 0.49
C THR A 2 -14.07 1.80 0.40
N PHE A 3 -13.24 1.91 1.43
CA PHE A 3 -12.13 2.86 1.46
C PHE A 3 -10.91 2.22 0.79
N ARG A 4 -10.65 2.61 -0.45
CA ARG A 4 -9.66 1.98 -1.33
C ARG A 4 -8.30 2.68 -1.16
N VAL A 5 -7.26 1.91 -0.84
CA VAL A 5 -5.98 2.45 -0.40
C VAL A 5 -4.83 1.74 -1.10
N VAL A 6 -3.82 2.50 -1.54
CA VAL A 6 -2.56 1.95 -2.00
C VAL A 6 -1.52 2.13 -0.88
N LEU A 7 -0.88 1.04 -0.48
CA LEU A 7 0.19 1.07 0.51
C LEU A 7 1.55 0.91 -0.18
N ASP A 8 2.49 1.77 0.16
CA ASP A 8 3.88 1.62 -0.27
C ASP A 8 4.44 0.28 0.24
N THR A 9 5.28 -0.36 -0.55
CA THR A 9 5.87 -1.65 -0.22
C THR A 9 6.53 -1.67 1.16
N ASN A 10 7.29 -0.64 1.51
CA ASN A 10 7.97 -0.60 2.81
C ASN A 10 7.00 -0.58 3.99
N LEU A 11 5.82 0.01 3.84
CA LEU A 11 4.80 -0.01 4.89
C LEU A 11 4.23 -1.41 5.06
N VAL A 12 3.98 -2.11 3.96
CA VAL A 12 3.48 -3.49 4.02
C VAL A 12 4.52 -4.39 4.68
N VAL A 13 5.78 -4.28 4.25
CA VAL A 13 6.89 -5.08 4.82
C VAL A 13 7.01 -4.84 6.32
N SER A 14 7.02 -3.57 6.75
CA SER A 14 7.12 -3.23 8.17
C SER A 14 5.94 -3.77 8.97
N SER A 15 4.74 -3.67 8.41
CA SER A 15 3.52 -4.16 9.07
C SER A 15 3.51 -5.68 9.21
N LEU A 16 4.07 -6.39 8.23
CA LEU A 16 4.13 -7.85 8.26
C LEU A 16 5.23 -8.38 9.19
N LEU A 17 6.39 -7.72 9.21
CA LEU A 17 7.55 -8.22 9.94
C LEU A 17 7.60 -7.76 11.39
N PHE A 18 7.05 -6.60 11.72
CA PHE A 18 7.17 -6.01 13.05
C PHE A 18 5.79 -5.90 13.70
N THR A 19 5.33 -7.03 14.27
CA THR A 19 3.98 -7.16 14.80
C THR A 19 3.72 -6.27 16.03
N ALA A 20 4.76 -5.79 16.70
CA ALA A 20 4.64 -4.86 17.83
C ALA A 20 5.20 -3.48 17.49
N GLY A 21 5.49 -3.21 16.20
CA GLY A 21 6.07 -1.95 15.78
C GLY A 21 5.05 -0.82 15.70
N ARG A 22 5.57 0.38 15.44
CA ARG A 22 4.77 1.60 15.33
C ARG A 22 3.70 1.54 14.24
N LEU A 23 3.92 0.72 13.21
CA LEU A 23 3.01 0.58 12.05
C LEU A 23 2.12 -0.67 12.15
N SER A 24 2.16 -1.39 13.26
CA SER A 24 1.37 -2.63 13.43
C SER A 24 -0.13 -2.40 13.31
N TRP A 25 -0.60 -1.19 13.62
CA TRP A 25 -2.02 -0.85 13.51
C TRP A 25 -2.53 -0.95 12.06
N ILE A 26 -1.65 -0.76 11.07
CA ILE A 26 -2.03 -0.86 9.65
C ILE A 26 -2.45 -2.29 9.34
N ARG A 27 -1.67 -3.27 9.79
CA ARG A 27 -2.00 -4.69 9.61
C ARG A 27 -3.31 -5.05 10.30
N GLN A 28 -3.49 -4.57 11.54
CA GLN A 28 -4.74 -4.79 12.25
C GLN A 28 -5.94 -4.19 11.50
N ALA A 29 -5.76 -3.00 10.95
CA ALA A 29 -6.82 -2.31 10.22
C ALA A 29 -7.22 -3.07 8.94
N TRP A 30 -6.26 -3.56 8.14
CA TRP A 30 -6.64 -4.34 6.97
C TRP A 30 -7.28 -5.69 7.35
N GLY A 31 -6.78 -6.32 8.41
CA GLY A 31 -7.34 -7.57 8.90
C GLY A 31 -8.78 -7.43 9.37
N ARG A 32 -9.12 -6.26 9.92
CA ARG A 32 -10.50 -5.93 10.34
C ARG A 32 -11.35 -5.35 9.21
N ARG A 33 -10.79 -5.27 8.02
CA ARG A 33 -11.45 -4.71 6.82
C ARG A 33 -11.90 -3.26 7.01
N GLU A 34 -11.13 -2.48 7.77
CA GLU A 34 -11.38 -1.05 7.94
C GLU A 34 -11.04 -0.27 6.67
N PHE A 35 -10.20 -0.83 5.82
CA PHE A 35 -9.94 -0.31 4.49
C PHE A 35 -9.61 -1.48 3.56
N LEU A 36 -9.67 -1.23 2.26
CA LEU A 36 -9.34 -2.22 1.24
C LEU A 36 -7.99 -1.88 0.61
N PRO A 37 -6.92 -2.63 0.89
CA PRO A 37 -5.67 -2.41 0.19
C PRO A 37 -5.77 -2.89 -1.26
N LEU A 38 -5.14 -2.15 -2.16
CA LEU A 38 -5.08 -2.49 -3.57
C LEU A 38 -3.69 -2.99 -3.92
N VAL A 39 -3.61 -3.98 -4.79
CA VAL A 39 -2.35 -4.47 -5.33
C VAL A 39 -2.48 -4.63 -6.84
N SER A 40 -1.36 -4.56 -7.54
CA SER A 40 -1.27 -4.91 -8.95
C SER A 40 -0.23 -6.00 -9.12
N SER A 41 -0.09 -6.52 -10.33
CA SER A 41 0.99 -7.45 -10.64
C SER A 41 2.36 -6.83 -10.32
N ALA A 42 2.56 -5.57 -10.68
CA ALA A 42 3.83 -4.88 -10.45
C ALA A 42 4.11 -4.68 -8.95
N THR A 43 3.14 -4.21 -8.18
CA THR A 43 3.35 -3.96 -6.75
C THR A 43 3.48 -5.26 -5.96
N SER A 44 2.79 -6.33 -6.38
CA SER A 44 2.92 -7.65 -5.76
C SER A 44 4.31 -8.23 -5.99
N ARG A 45 4.85 -8.11 -7.21
CA ARG A 45 6.22 -8.55 -7.51
C ARG A 45 7.24 -7.77 -6.72
N GLU A 46 7.05 -6.46 -6.56
CA GLU A 46 7.92 -5.61 -5.76
C GLU A 46 7.92 -6.06 -4.29
N LEU A 47 6.75 -6.35 -3.75
CA LEU A 47 6.63 -6.85 -2.37
C LEU A 47 7.39 -8.16 -2.19
N ILE A 48 7.22 -9.11 -3.10
CA ILE A 48 7.93 -10.39 -3.04
C ILE A 48 9.43 -10.17 -3.13
N ARG A 49 9.88 -9.30 -4.03
CA ARG A 49 11.30 -8.98 -4.20
C ARG A 49 11.91 -8.41 -2.92
N VAL A 50 11.21 -7.49 -2.27
CA VAL A 50 11.71 -6.86 -1.04
C VAL A 50 11.74 -7.87 0.12
N LEU A 51 10.72 -8.70 0.25
CA LEU A 51 10.69 -9.74 1.30
C LEU A 51 11.82 -10.75 1.12
N ALA A 52 12.32 -10.93 -0.11
CA ALA A 52 13.43 -11.85 -0.39
C ALA A 52 14.81 -11.24 -0.11
N TYR A 53 14.90 -10.00 0.35
CA TYR A 53 16.19 -9.39 0.68
C TYR A 53 16.88 -10.18 1.79
N PRO A 54 18.21 -10.48 1.64
CA PRO A 54 18.93 -11.29 2.62
C PRO A 54 18.86 -10.78 4.06
N LYS A 55 18.73 -9.46 4.23
CA LYS A 55 18.68 -8.86 5.57
C LYS A 55 17.49 -9.33 6.39
N PHE A 56 16.41 -9.78 5.75
CA PHE A 56 15.22 -10.25 6.45
C PHE A 56 15.30 -11.73 6.83
N ARG A 57 16.24 -12.49 6.25
CA ARG A 57 16.47 -13.91 6.56
C ARG A 57 15.22 -14.76 6.46
N LEU A 58 14.39 -14.49 5.46
CA LEU A 58 13.17 -15.25 5.23
C LEU A 58 13.42 -16.32 4.18
N ASP A 59 12.94 -17.53 4.44
CA ASP A 59 12.94 -18.55 3.40
C ASP A 59 11.64 -18.46 2.57
N PRO A 60 11.53 -19.21 1.45
CA PRO A 60 10.32 -19.14 0.62
C PRO A 60 9.03 -19.47 1.37
N ALA A 61 9.08 -20.39 2.35
CA ALA A 61 7.90 -20.72 3.14
C ALA A 61 7.49 -19.56 4.05
N ASP A 62 8.47 -18.85 4.61
CA ASP A 62 8.21 -17.65 5.43
C ASP A 62 7.53 -16.57 4.59
N ILE A 63 8.05 -16.34 3.37
CA ILE A 63 7.51 -15.32 2.48
C ILE A 63 6.07 -15.67 2.09
N GLU A 64 5.81 -16.92 1.77
CA GLU A 64 4.47 -17.39 1.42
C GLU A 64 3.49 -17.17 2.58
N ALA A 65 3.91 -17.50 3.81
CA ALA A 65 3.08 -17.30 4.99
C ALA A 65 2.75 -15.83 5.23
N LEU A 66 3.75 -14.93 5.05
CA LEU A 66 3.52 -13.50 5.20
C LEU A 66 2.56 -12.96 4.13
N LEU A 67 2.73 -13.40 2.88
CA LEU A 67 1.82 -12.98 1.80
C LEU A 67 0.40 -13.47 2.06
N ALA A 68 0.22 -14.62 2.69
CA ALA A 68 -1.11 -15.14 3.04
C ALA A 68 -1.80 -14.27 4.10
N ASP A 69 -1.06 -13.46 4.84
CA ASP A 69 -1.63 -12.52 5.80
C ASP A 69 -2.01 -11.16 5.19
N TYR A 70 -1.69 -10.94 3.93
CA TYR A 70 -1.95 -9.67 3.26
C TYR A 70 -2.79 -9.82 1.99
N LEU A 71 -2.33 -10.62 1.03
CA LEU A 71 -2.96 -10.69 -0.29
C LEU A 71 -4.43 -11.09 -0.27
N PRO A 72 -4.89 -12.02 0.60
CA PRO A 72 -6.33 -12.33 0.66
C PRO A 72 -7.20 -11.15 1.09
N PHE A 73 -6.64 -10.16 1.77
CA PHE A 73 -7.37 -8.96 2.18
C PHE A 73 -7.32 -7.85 1.13
N ALA A 74 -6.52 -8.01 0.09
CA ALA A 74 -6.30 -7.01 -0.95
C ALA A 74 -7.12 -7.32 -2.19
N GLU A 75 -7.45 -6.27 -2.95
CA GLU A 75 -8.03 -6.44 -4.27
C GLU A 75 -6.92 -6.31 -5.31
N THR A 76 -6.83 -7.27 -6.22
CA THR A 76 -5.91 -7.19 -7.36
C THR A 76 -6.54 -6.37 -8.46
N VAL A 77 -5.84 -5.31 -8.88
CA VAL A 77 -6.31 -4.39 -9.90
C VAL A 77 -5.45 -4.56 -11.15
N GLU A 78 -6.09 -4.68 -12.30
CA GLU A 78 -5.40 -4.64 -13.58
C GLU A 78 -5.01 -3.20 -13.90
N VAL A 79 -3.73 -2.98 -14.20
CA VAL A 79 -3.20 -1.66 -14.55
C VAL A 79 -2.79 -1.69 -16.02
N SER A 80 -3.44 -0.87 -16.84
CA SER A 80 -3.05 -0.74 -18.23
C SER A 80 -1.81 0.12 -18.35
N VAL A 81 -1.03 -0.12 -19.42
CA VAL A 81 0.21 0.63 -19.68
C VAL A 81 -0.08 2.12 -19.89
N ASP A 82 -1.29 2.45 -20.37
CA ASP A 82 -1.70 3.82 -20.67
C ASP A 82 -2.56 4.42 -19.56
N ALA A 83 -2.11 4.30 -18.31
CA ALA A 83 -2.86 4.81 -17.15
C ALA A 83 -2.96 6.35 -17.12
N GLY A 84 -2.91 6.99 -18.29
CA GLY A 84 -3.05 8.43 -18.40
C GLY A 84 -1.78 9.19 -18.05
N VAL A 85 -1.91 10.50 -17.90
CA VAL A 85 -0.78 11.35 -17.53
C VAL A 85 -0.61 11.30 -16.02
N LEU A 86 0.43 10.58 -15.57
CA LEU A 86 0.77 10.49 -14.16
C LEU A 86 1.77 11.58 -13.79
N PRO A 87 1.69 12.11 -12.56
CA PRO A 87 2.77 12.95 -12.04
C PRO A 87 4.08 12.17 -12.04
N SER A 88 5.20 12.87 -12.22
CA SER A 88 6.52 12.23 -12.14
C SER A 88 6.93 12.16 -10.66
N PRO A 89 7.03 10.97 -10.06
CA PRO A 89 7.49 10.86 -8.68
C PRO A 89 9.00 11.10 -8.60
N PRO A 90 9.54 11.49 -7.41
CA PRO A 90 10.98 11.66 -7.23
C PRO A 90 11.78 10.41 -7.56
N ASP A 91 11.24 9.23 -7.26
CA ASP A 91 11.82 7.94 -7.60
C ASP A 91 10.96 7.28 -8.68
N PRO A 92 11.52 6.97 -9.87
CA PRO A 92 10.75 6.30 -10.92
C PRO A 92 10.12 4.97 -10.49
N ASP A 93 10.71 4.27 -9.51
CA ASP A 93 10.17 3.01 -9.01
C ASP A 93 8.82 3.19 -8.29
N ASP A 94 8.50 4.42 -7.86
CA ASP A 94 7.22 4.72 -7.20
C ASP A 94 6.08 4.91 -8.21
N ARG A 95 6.39 4.98 -9.51
CA ARG A 95 5.36 5.16 -10.53
C ARG A 95 4.30 4.06 -10.52
N MET A 96 4.69 2.83 -10.15
CA MET A 96 3.74 1.72 -10.07
C MET A 96 2.63 1.97 -9.05
N PHE A 97 2.91 2.69 -7.96
CA PHE A 97 1.91 3.01 -6.95
C PHE A 97 0.93 4.08 -7.45
N LEU A 98 1.43 5.07 -8.19
CA LEU A 98 0.57 6.09 -8.81
C LEU A 98 -0.35 5.45 -9.85
N ALA A 99 0.18 4.59 -10.69
CA ALA A 99 -0.59 3.88 -11.71
C ALA A 99 -1.67 3.00 -11.10
N LEU A 100 -1.33 2.28 -10.03
CA LEU A 100 -2.29 1.46 -9.30
C LEU A 100 -3.41 2.30 -8.70
N ALA A 101 -3.07 3.44 -8.10
CA ALA A 101 -4.06 4.31 -7.47
C ALA A 101 -5.06 4.84 -8.49
N VAL A 102 -4.59 5.23 -9.69
CA VAL A 102 -5.47 5.71 -10.76
C VAL A 102 -6.36 4.58 -11.28
N ALA A 103 -5.77 3.43 -11.62
CA ALA A 103 -6.51 2.31 -12.18
C ALA A 103 -7.52 1.75 -11.19
N GLY A 104 -7.17 1.71 -9.90
CA GLY A 104 -8.03 1.15 -8.85
C GLY A 104 -8.92 2.18 -8.17
N LYS A 105 -8.87 3.44 -8.59
CA LYS A 105 -9.66 4.53 -7.99
C LYS A 105 -9.44 4.62 -6.49
N ALA A 106 -8.18 4.56 -6.06
CA ALA A 106 -7.82 4.73 -4.66
C ALA A 106 -8.10 6.16 -4.20
N VAL A 107 -8.42 6.32 -2.93
CA VAL A 107 -8.58 7.66 -2.34
C VAL A 107 -7.26 8.18 -1.79
N VAL A 108 -6.34 7.29 -1.45
CA VAL A 108 -5.07 7.67 -0.83
C VAL A 108 -3.98 6.66 -1.17
N ILE A 109 -2.75 7.18 -1.34
CA ILE A 109 -1.52 6.40 -1.35
C ILE A 109 -0.81 6.70 -0.04
N VAL A 110 -0.50 5.68 0.75
CA VAL A 110 0.18 5.85 2.04
C VAL A 110 1.65 5.49 1.88
N THR A 111 2.53 6.39 2.28
CA THR A 111 3.97 6.19 2.19
C THR A 111 4.69 6.75 3.41
N GLY A 112 5.79 6.09 3.80
CA GLY A 112 6.71 6.63 4.79
C GLY A 112 7.79 7.53 4.20
N ASP A 113 7.84 7.67 2.87
CA ASP A 113 8.81 8.52 2.19
C ASP A 113 8.27 9.95 2.11
N GLU A 114 8.90 10.87 2.84
CA GLU A 114 8.47 12.28 2.88
C GLU A 114 8.51 12.94 1.51
N ARG A 115 9.47 12.56 0.65
CA ARG A 115 9.57 13.14 -0.68
C ARG A 115 8.36 12.76 -1.53
N LEU A 116 7.93 11.50 -1.44
CA LEU A 116 6.75 11.05 -2.16
C LEU A 116 5.49 11.69 -1.58
N ALA A 117 5.41 11.80 -0.26
CA ALA A 117 4.26 12.42 0.42
C ALA A 117 4.09 13.90 0.06
N GLN A 118 5.17 14.58 -0.34
CA GLN A 118 5.12 15.97 -0.78
C GLN A 118 4.83 16.13 -2.27
N THR A 119 4.83 15.02 -3.01
CA THR A 119 4.52 15.02 -4.44
C THR A 119 3.01 15.17 -4.63
N PRO A 120 2.55 16.03 -5.56
CA PRO A 120 1.13 16.07 -5.87
C PRO A 120 0.65 14.71 -6.37
N GLY A 121 -0.44 14.22 -5.80
CA GLY A 121 -1.03 12.98 -6.24
C GLY A 121 -1.74 13.11 -7.58
N PRO A 122 -2.06 11.98 -8.23
CA PRO A 122 -2.96 11.99 -9.38
C PRO A 122 -4.31 12.59 -8.99
N ALA A 123 -5.07 13.08 -9.96
CA ALA A 123 -6.36 13.72 -9.69
C ALA A 123 -7.25 12.81 -8.84
N GLY A 124 -7.75 13.34 -7.73
CA GLY A 124 -8.63 12.60 -6.82
C GLY A 124 -7.91 11.70 -5.82
N VAL A 125 -6.58 11.65 -5.83
CA VAL A 125 -5.81 10.79 -4.92
C VAL A 125 -4.91 11.66 -4.04
N GLU A 126 -5.02 11.46 -2.73
CA GLU A 126 -4.09 12.09 -1.77
C GLU A 126 -2.87 11.18 -1.58
N ILE A 127 -1.67 11.76 -1.46
CA ILE A 127 -0.49 11.01 -1.01
C ILE A 127 -0.24 11.41 0.43
N ALA A 128 -0.25 10.47 1.35
CA ALA A 128 -0.28 10.76 2.79
C ALA A 128 0.72 9.94 3.58
N SER A 129 1.14 10.50 4.72
CA SER A 129 1.91 9.76 5.72
C SER A 129 1.02 8.74 6.45
N PRO A 130 1.62 7.76 7.15
CA PRO A 130 0.83 6.85 7.98
C PRO A 130 -0.02 7.59 9.03
N GLU A 131 0.51 8.66 9.62
CA GLU A 131 -0.20 9.44 10.63
C GLU A 131 -1.44 10.10 10.03
N ARG A 132 -1.30 10.70 8.85
CA ARG A 132 -2.43 11.30 8.14
C ARG A 132 -3.46 10.24 7.76
N PHE A 133 -3.00 9.11 7.28
CA PHE A 133 -3.87 7.99 6.92
C PHE A 133 -4.70 7.53 8.14
N ARG A 134 -4.06 7.45 9.30
CA ARG A 134 -4.76 7.06 10.53
C ARG A 134 -5.87 8.04 10.88
N GLU A 135 -5.61 9.34 10.72
CA GLU A 135 -6.65 10.36 10.90
C GLU A 135 -7.80 10.17 9.92
N MET A 136 -7.48 9.86 8.67
CA MET A 136 -8.51 9.62 7.65
C MET A 136 -9.41 8.44 8.03
N LEU A 137 -8.82 7.35 8.53
CA LEU A 137 -9.60 6.19 8.98
C LEU A 137 -10.49 6.52 10.16
N ARG A 138 -9.99 7.31 11.11
CA ARG A 138 -10.77 7.73 12.28
C ARG A 138 -11.94 8.62 11.93
N SER A 139 -11.87 9.34 10.81
CA SER A 139 -12.96 10.21 10.37
C SER A 139 -14.02 9.49 9.55
N LEU A 140 -13.81 8.22 9.20
CA LEU A 140 -14.82 7.48 8.45
C LEU A 140 -16.03 7.19 9.33
N PRO A 141 -17.25 7.25 8.74
CA PRO A 141 -18.43 6.82 9.48
C PRO A 141 -18.28 5.37 9.90
N SER A 142 -18.65 5.04 11.14
CA SER A 142 -18.64 3.65 11.56
C SER A 142 -19.62 2.88 10.68
N SER A 143 -19.11 1.81 10.06
CA SER A 143 -19.99 0.89 9.34
C SER A 143 -20.74 0.08 10.39
N GLY A 144 -21.92 0.54 10.66
CA GLY A 144 -22.83 -0.17 11.57
C GLY A 144 -23.34 -1.45 10.97
#